data_ca91abf2aaf1a7c12fca0ff00671fba5
#
_entry.id   ca91abf2aaf1a7c12fca0ff00671fba5
#
_cell.length_a   1.000
_cell.length_b   1.000
_cell.length_c   1.000
_cell.angle_alpha   90.00
_cell.angle_beta   90.00
_cell.angle_gamma   90.00
#
_symmetry.space_group_name_H-M   'P 1'
#
loop_
_entity.id
_entity.type
_entity.pdbx_description
1 polymer ?
#
loop_
_entity_poly.entity_id
_entity_poly.type
_entity_poly.pdbx_seq_one_letter_code
_entity_poly.pdbx_strand_id
1 'polypeptide(L)'
;MKLFKHFVSQSGGLIILTLLIVFSINTDGNAFNFPAAGWHRGDAATAQENSRAALAKALDSVNPNIELDIIDFVDSKGNRIGLVSHDYLMKRATGLDGAFSEKYNDVSQLPQNAANPDLKPEPFMTVVELFELIKERKDRGVTPTVSLDMKDESKNAEAFAGWIGAMIKQYGFQDHVFASSFFLNNVAPLKAACPECLVGGLVFNDHYALKFLDYHYSSLDITTFGKLTFFLGFLGKEEFPHDFVLIQDDIFFEQPDLVDYWKNTRKVKFVGVFVYDKKRSYDIAQWNLLKKVDWIELDPPQMEQYRKIKNRQ
;
A
#
# COMPACT_ATOMS: atom_id res chain seq x y z
N MET A 1 16.27 39.69 -27.92
CA MET A 1 17.48 38.90 -28.10
C MET A 1 18.80 39.65 -27.87
N LYS A 2 18.88 40.98 -27.98
CA LYS A 2 20.11 41.75 -27.70
C LYS A 2 20.30 42.07 -26.20
N LEU A 3 19.27 42.14 -25.37
CA LEU A 3 19.38 42.32 -23.92
C LEU A 3 19.90 41.10 -23.16
N PHE A 4 19.68 39.89 -23.69
CA PHE A 4 20.10 38.64 -23.04
C PHE A 4 21.61 38.38 -23.13
N LYS A 5 22.27 38.92 -24.16
CA LYS A 5 23.73 38.82 -24.33
C LYS A 5 24.54 39.71 -23.39
N HIS A 6 23.93 40.75 -22.84
CA HIS A 6 24.67 41.70 -21.97
C HIS A 6 24.65 41.29 -20.50
N PHE A 7 23.69 40.43 -20.09
CA PHE A 7 23.58 39.95 -18.71
C PHE A 7 24.48 38.76 -18.40
N VAL A 8 24.88 38.01 -19.43
CA VAL A 8 25.72 36.78 -19.27
C VAL A 8 27.21 37.13 -19.17
N SER A 9 27.61 38.39 -19.49
CA SER A 9 29.03 38.77 -19.54
C SER A 9 29.59 39.42 -18.27
N GLN A 10 28.77 39.73 -17.25
CA GLN A 10 29.25 40.49 -16.08
C GLN A 10 28.85 39.91 -14.70
N SER A 11 28.03 38.88 -14.64
CA SER A 11 27.73 38.23 -13.36
C SER A 11 28.00 36.70 -13.50
N GLY A 12 29.02 36.26 -12.76
CA GLY A 12 29.62 34.93 -12.87
C GLY A 12 28.62 33.81 -13.04
N GLY A 13 28.91 32.94 -14.01
CA GLY A 13 28.08 31.80 -14.42
C GLY A 13 27.67 30.79 -13.31
N LEU A 14 28.14 31.02 -12.09
CA LEU A 14 27.82 30.25 -10.90
C LEU A 14 26.38 30.50 -10.38
N ILE A 15 25.89 31.74 -10.45
CA ILE A 15 24.53 32.08 -9.96
C ILE A 15 23.46 31.55 -10.91
N ILE A 16 23.72 31.57 -12.23
CA ILE A 16 22.78 31.05 -13.22
C ILE A 16 22.75 29.51 -13.18
N LEU A 17 23.89 28.86 -12.91
CA LEU A 17 23.95 27.40 -12.76
C LEU A 17 23.27 26.94 -11.46
N THR A 18 23.40 27.70 -10.37
CA THR A 18 22.73 27.42 -9.09
C THR A 18 21.20 27.65 -9.20
N LEU A 19 20.76 28.66 -9.91
CA LEU A 19 19.34 28.89 -10.18
C LEU A 19 18.74 27.85 -11.13
N LEU A 20 19.48 27.38 -12.14
CA LEU A 20 19.04 26.30 -13.02
C LEU A 20 19.02 24.93 -12.32
N ILE A 21 19.92 24.70 -11.38
CA ILE A 21 19.92 23.46 -10.54
C ILE A 21 18.74 23.50 -9.55
N VAL A 22 18.40 24.66 -8.98
CA VAL A 22 17.26 24.81 -8.08
C VAL A 22 15.91 24.72 -8.81
N PHE A 23 15.84 25.14 -10.08
CA PHE A 23 14.62 25.01 -10.89
C PHE A 23 14.50 23.68 -11.66
N SER A 24 15.56 22.86 -11.68
CA SER A 24 15.51 21.48 -12.22
C SER A 24 15.10 20.44 -11.18
N ILE A 25 14.92 20.86 -9.93
CA ILE A 25 14.41 20.01 -8.85
C ILE A 25 12.93 20.36 -8.68
N ASN A 26 12.05 19.47 -9.11
CA ASN A 26 10.60 19.46 -8.95
C ASN A 26 9.76 20.21 -9.99
N THR A 27 9.57 19.57 -11.14
CA THR A 27 8.36 19.78 -11.95
C THR A 27 7.48 18.54 -12.08
N ASP A 28 7.86 17.40 -11.46
CA ASP A 28 6.97 16.26 -11.31
C ASP A 28 6.66 16.09 -9.82
N GLY A 29 5.45 16.52 -9.45
CA GLY A 29 4.96 16.52 -8.07
C GLY A 29 4.68 15.11 -7.51
N ASN A 30 5.63 14.18 -7.61
CA ASN A 30 5.58 12.92 -6.90
C ASN A 30 6.39 13.06 -5.61
N ALA A 31 5.68 13.32 -4.50
CA ALA A 31 6.24 13.33 -3.14
C ALA A 31 6.83 11.97 -2.71
N PHE A 32 6.64 10.93 -3.51
CA PHE A 32 7.15 9.57 -3.22
C PHE A 32 8.57 9.40 -3.74
N ASN A 33 9.48 8.97 -2.85
CA ASN A 33 10.86 8.57 -3.22
C ASN A 33 10.85 7.16 -3.83
N PHE A 34 10.71 7.06 -5.14
CA PHE A 34 10.76 5.79 -5.86
C PHE A 34 12.17 5.51 -6.45
N PRO A 35 12.62 4.25 -6.53
CA PRO A 35 12.01 3.05 -5.96
C PRO A 35 12.08 3.05 -4.43
N ALA A 36 10.98 2.75 -3.79
CA ALA A 36 10.85 2.67 -2.35
C ALA A 36 10.42 1.26 -1.93
N ALA A 37 10.87 0.82 -0.75
CA ALA A 37 10.42 -0.43 -0.16
C ALA A 37 9.61 -0.14 1.10
N GLY A 38 8.43 -0.74 1.23
CA GLY A 38 7.57 -0.70 2.40
C GLY A 38 7.65 -1.99 3.20
N TRP A 39 7.62 -1.90 4.53
CA TRP A 39 7.49 -3.02 5.41
C TRP A 39 6.07 -3.59 5.33
N HIS A 40 5.94 -4.78 4.79
CA HIS A 40 4.66 -5.49 4.69
C HIS A 40 4.13 -5.81 6.09
N ARG A 41 3.00 -5.19 6.46
CA ARG A 41 2.35 -5.26 7.79
C ARG A 41 3.23 -4.80 8.96
N GLY A 42 4.21 -3.92 8.69
CA GLY A 42 5.18 -3.45 9.67
C GLY A 42 6.34 -4.43 9.91
N ASP A 43 7.09 -4.25 11.02
CA ASP A 43 8.15 -5.20 11.41
C ASP A 43 7.54 -6.45 12.08
N ALA A 44 6.91 -7.28 11.27
CA ALA A 44 6.25 -8.51 11.72
C ALA A 44 7.21 -9.63 12.18
N ALA A 45 8.53 -9.40 12.14
CA ALA A 45 9.50 -10.34 12.73
C ALA A 45 9.53 -10.30 14.25
N THR A 46 9.15 -9.18 14.85
CA THR A 46 9.37 -8.91 16.28
C THR A 46 8.11 -8.49 17.04
N ALA A 47 7.02 -8.22 16.34
CA ALA A 47 5.72 -7.89 16.89
C ALA A 47 4.62 -8.50 16.01
N GLN A 48 3.38 -8.56 16.48
CA GLN A 48 2.27 -9.07 15.66
C GLN A 48 2.10 -8.21 14.41
N GLU A 49 1.87 -8.83 13.25
CA GLU A 49 1.59 -8.12 12.01
C GLU A 49 0.43 -7.14 12.19
N ASN A 50 0.47 -5.98 11.51
CA ASN A 50 -0.58 -4.97 11.60
C ASN A 50 -0.81 -4.41 13.02
N SER A 51 0.10 -4.67 13.98
CA SER A 51 0.00 -4.12 15.32
C SER A 51 0.67 -2.74 15.45
N ARG A 52 0.29 -2.00 16.49
CA ARG A 52 0.93 -0.72 16.79
C ARG A 52 2.45 -0.87 17.00
N ALA A 53 2.90 -1.95 17.64
CA ALA A 53 4.32 -2.18 17.89
C ALA A 53 5.10 -2.47 16.61
N ALA A 54 4.56 -3.33 15.72
CA ALA A 54 5.19 -3.61 14.42
C ALA A 54 5.30 -2.36 13.55
N LEU A 55 4.23 -1.55 13.50
CA LEU A 55 4.20 -0.33 12.69
C LEU A 55 5.10 0.76 13.27
N ALA A 56 5.07 0.99 14.59
CA ALA A 56 5.94 1.97 15.24
C ALA A 56 7.41 1.65 14.97
N LYS A 57 7.81 0.37 15.07
CA LYS A 57 9.18 -0.06 14.83
C LYS A 57 9.60 0.11 13.37
N ALA A 58 8.73 -0.20 12.42
CA ALA A 58 8.98 0.04 11.00
C ALA A 58 9.13 1.54 10.71
N LEU A 59 8.26 2.38 11.27
CA LEU A 59 8.31 3.85 11.12
C LEU A 59 9.55 4.48 11.78
N ASP A 60 10.07 3.90 12.85
CA ASP A 60 11.29 4.36 13.53
C ASP A 60 12.57 3.85 12.85
N SER A 61 12.44 3.05 11.79
CA SER A 61 13.58 2.53 11.04
C SER A 61 14.16 3.57 10.06
N VAL A 62 15.34 3.30 9.51
CA VAL A 62 15.96 4.13 8.45
C VAL A 62 15.16 4.13 7.13
N ASN A 63 14.21 3.23 7.00
CA ASN A 63 13.25 3.18 5.91
C ASN A 63 11.84 3.17 6.50
N PRO A 64 11.25 4.35 6.77
CA PRO A 64 9.99 4.48 7.50
C PRO A 64 8.75 4.18 6.66
N ASN A 65 8.91 3.56 5.50
CA ASN A 65 7.79 3.22 4.63
C ASN A 65 7.14 1.93 5.10
N ILE A 66 5.81 1.90 5.10
CA ILE A 66 5.02 0.76 5.57
C ILE A 66 3.90 0.42 4.60
N GLU A 67 3.55 -0.84 4.57
CA GLU A 67 2.29 -1.34 4.05
C GLU A 67 1.50 -1.96 5.18
N LEU A 68 0.18 -1.88 5.12
CA LEU A 68 -0.72 -2.46 6.08
C LEU A 68 -2.12 -2.65 5.53
N ASP A 69 -2.82 -3.60 6.14
CA ASP A 69 -4.18 -3.98 5.75
C ASP A 69 -5.21 -3.31 6.64
N ILE A 70 -6.33 -2.88 6.06
CA ILE A 70 -7.43 -2.26 6.79
C ILE A 70 -8.79 -2.84 6.42
N ILE A 71 -9.66 -2.96 7.43
CA ILE A 71 -11.05 -3.43 7.30
C ILE A 71 -12.03 -2.47 7.98
N ASP A 72 -13.31 -2.49 7.57
CA ASP A 72 -14.35 -1.68 8.21
C ASP A 72 -14.69 -2.21 9.61
N PHE A 73 -14.81 -1.29 10.55
CA PHE A 73 -15.33 -1.55 11.87
C PHE A 73 -16.11 -0.33 12.39
N VAL A 74 -17.32 -0.57 12.85
CA VAL A 74 -18.21 0.47 13.37
C VAL A 74 -18.53 0.15 14.83
N ASP A 75 -18.36 1.15 15.72
CA ASP A 75 -18.62 0.98 17.14
C ASP A 75 -20.13 0.95 17.47
N SER A 76 -20.46 0.66 18.72
CA SER A 76 -21.84 0.60 19.22
C SER A 76 -22.61 1.94 19.12
N LYS A 77 -21.91 3.04 18.92
CA LYS A 77 -22.48 4.38 18.74
C LYS A 77 -22.70 4.73 17.28
N GLY A 78 -22.32 3.83 16.36
CA GLY A 78 -22.39 4.06 14.92
C GLY A 78 -21.20 4.85 14.36
N ASN A 79 -20.13 5.08 15.13
CA ASN A 79 -18.93 5.73 14.62
C ASN A 79 -18.07 4.72 13.85
N ARG A 80 -17.65 5.08 12.65
CA ARG A 80 -16.68 4.27 11.90
C ARG A 80 -15.28 4.58 12.42
N ILE A 81 -14.55 3.53 12.80
CA ILE A 81 -13.20 3.62 13.37
C ILE A 81 -12.20 2.78 12.57
N GLY A 82 -12.66 1.79 11.81
CA GLY A 82 -11.83 0.85 11.06
C GLY A 82 -10.87 0.05 11.95
N LEU A 83 -10.42 -1.09 11.47
CA LEU A 83 -9.35 -1.87 12.14
C LEU A 83 -8.19 -2.07 11.19
N VAL A 84 -6.98 -2.12 11.74
CA VAL A 84 -5.78 -2.53 11.03
C VAL A 84 -5.67 -4.04 11.18
N SER A 85 -6.10 -4.77 10.14
CA SER A 85 -6.16 -6.23 10.09
C SER A 85 -6.20 -6.72 8.65
N HIS A 86 -5.48 -7.82 8.37
CA HIS A 86 -5.48 -8.43 7.04
C HIS A 86 -6.80 -9.11 6.71
N ASP A 87 -7.40 -9.78 7.68
CA ASP A 87 -8.59 -10.59 7.42
C ASP A 87 -9.84 -9.91 7.98
N TYR A 88 -10.91 -9.94 7.22
CA TYR A 88 -12.24 -9.59 7.68
C TYR A 88 -12.76 -10.60 8.74
N LEU A 89 -12.39 -11.88 8.58
CA LEU A 89 -12.70 -12.94 9.54
C LEU A 89 -11.61 -13.06 10.60
N MET A 90 -12.01 -13.23 11.86
CA MET A 90 -11.11 -13.26 13.01
C MET A 90 -10.23 -14.50 13.09
N LYS A 91 -10.56 -15.59 12.38
CA LYS A 91 -10.01 -16.95 12.60
C LYS A 91 -8.49 -16.98 12.66
N ARG A 92 -7.81 -16.39 11.67
CA ARG A 92 -6.36 -16.43 11.59
C ARG A 92 -5.69 -15.62 12.69
N ALA A 93 -6.25 -14.44 12.99
CA ALA A 93 -5.64 -13.51 13.94
C ALA A 93 -5.98 -13.82 15.41
N THR A 94 -7.05 -14.58 15.69
CA THR A 94 -7.52 -14.78 17.07
C THR A 94 -7.87 -16.24 17.42
N GLY A 95 -7.95 -17.12 16.42
CA GLY A 95 -8.47 -18.48 16.56
C GLY A 95 -10.00 -18.59 16.65
N LEU A 96 -10.73 -17.46 16.69
CA LEU A 96 -12.19 -17.41 16.82
C LEU A 96 -12.88 -17.34 15.46
N ASP A 97 -14.04 -17.97 15.32
CA ASP A 97 -14.82 -17.94 14.07
C ASP A 97 -15.71 -16.68 13.99
N GLY A 98 -15.98 -16.21 12.76
CA GLY A 98 -16.86 -15.07 12.43
C GLY A 98 -16.11 -13.79 12.13
N ALA A 99 -16.86 -12.75 11.70
CA ALA A 99 -16.33 -11.44 11.42
C ALA A 99 -16.25 -10.57 12.68
N PHE A 100 -15.31 -9.64 12.71
CA PHE A 100 -15.16 -8.69 13.83
C PHE A 100 -16.45 -7.91 14.08
N SER A 101 -17.01 -7.32 13.06
CA SER A 101 -18.22 -6.46 13.14
C SER A 101 -19.51 -7.23 13.48
N GLU A 102 -19.52 -8.56 13.34
CA GLU A 102 -20.68 -9.38 13.71
C GLU A 102 -20.71 -9.75 15.19
N LYS A 103 -19.54 -9.80 15.83
CA LYS A 103 -19.41 -10.27 17.22
C LYS A 103 -19.10 -9.18 18.21
N TYR A 104 -18.48 -8.11 17.76
CA TYR A 104 -18.04 -7.03 18.63
C TYR A 104 -18.50 -5.68 18.10
N ASN A 105 -18.87 -4.82 19.00
CA ASN A 105 -19.28 -3.44 18.73
C ASN A 105 -18.46 -2.42 19.54
N ASP A 106 -17.38 -2.88 20.18
CA ASP A 106 -16.44 -2.05 20.93
C ASP A 106 -15.04 -2.64 20.78
N VAL A 107 -14.06 -1.80 20.42
CA VAL A 107 -12.67 -2.20 20.24
C VAL A 107 -12.06 -2.78 21.52
N SER A 108 -12.46 -2.26 22.68
CA SER A 108 -11.97 -2.75 23.97
C SER A 108 -12.37 -4.20 24.27
N GLN A 109 -13.38 -4.73 23.57
CA GLN A 109 -13.88 -6.10 23.71
C GLN A 109 -13.24 -7.06 22.69
N LEU A 110 -12.48 -6.54 21.72
CA LEU A 110 -11.83 -7.39 20.73
C LEU A 110 -10.82 -8.33 21.39
N PRO A 111 -10.74 -9.58 20.92
CA PRO A 111 -9.66 -10.46 21.30
C PRO A 111 -8.32 -9.89 20.86
N GLN A 112 -7.24 -10.35 21.43
CA GLN A 112 -5.91 -9.90 21.00
C GLN A 112 -5.52 -10.52 19.66
N ASN A 113 -4.77 -9.76 18.87
CA ASN A 113 -4.11 -10.24 17.67
C ASN A 113 -2.98 -11.21 18.06
N ALA A 114 -3.09 -12.42 17.62
CA ALA A 114 -2.15 -13.51 17.81
C ALA A 114 -1.87 -14.24 16.47
N ALA A 115 -1.84 -13.49 15.37
CA ALA A 115 -1.63 -14.02 14.02
C ALA A 115 -0.30 -14.81 13.89
N ASN A 116 0.71 -14.42 14.65
CA ASN A 116 1.95 -15.18 14.81
C ASN A 116 1.97 -15.80 16.23
N PRO A 117 1.84 -17.12 16.36
CA PRO A 117 1.80 -17.79 17.66
C PRO A 117 3.13 -17.75 18.42
N ASP A 118 4.25 -17.47 17.75
CA ASP A 118 5.58 -17.36 18.35
C ASP A 118 5.83 -16.01 19.02
N LEU A 119 4.92 -15.05 18.81
CA LEU A 119 5.01 -13.71 19.36
C LEU A 119 3.94 -13.45 20.42
N LYS A 120 4.24 -12.51 21.32
CA LYS A 120 3.25 -12.07 22.31
C LYS A 120 2.00 -11.51 21.61
N PRO A 121 0.78 -11.92 22.01
CA PRO A 121 -0.45 -11.32 21.53
C PRO A 121 -0.52 -9.81 21.83
N GLU A 122 -1.11 -9.02 20.92
CA GLU A 122 -1.22 -7.57 21.03
C GLU A 122 -2.65 -7.10 20.72
N PRO A 123 -3.09 -5.96 21.27
CA PRO A 123 -4.37 -5.36 20.86
C PRO A 123 -4.40 -5.06 19.36
N PHE A 124 -5.58 -5.18 18.75
CA PHE A 124 -5.80 -4.61 17.42
C PHE A 124 -5.69 -3.09 17.47
N MET A 125 -5.08 -2.52 16.46
CA MET A 125 -5.01 -1.08 16.26
C MET A 125 -6.18 -0.62 15.39
N THR A 126 -6.75 0.54 15.71
CA THR A 126 -7.74 1.19 14.86
C THR A 126 -7.09 2.01 13.74
N VAL A 127 -7.83 2.27 12.68
CA VAL A 127 -7.37 3.17 11.61
C VAL A 127 -7.15 4.58 12.12
N VAL A 128 -7.97 5.03 13.10
CA VAL A 128 -7.78 6.35 13.73
C VAL A 128 -6.43 6.41 14.46
N GLU A 129 -6.11 5.39 15.28
CA GLU A 129 -4.81 5.32 15.98
C GLU A 129 -3.63 5.22 15.00
N LEU A 130 -3.82 4.58 13.85
CA LEU A 130 -2.82 4.55 12.77
C LEU A 130 -2.53 5.96 12.26
N PHE A 131 -3.56 6.74 11.92
CA PHE A 131 -3.39 8.10 11.40
C PHE A 131 -2.73 9.01 12.44
N GLU A 132 -3.07 8.85 13.73
CA GLU A 132 -2.39 9.55 14.81
C GLU A 132 -0.92 9.15 14.94
N LEU A 133 -0.59 7.87 14.77
CA LEU A 133 0.78 7.38 14.79
C LEU A 133 1.60 7.97 13.62
N ILE A 134 1.05 8.00 12.41
CA ILE A 134 1.68 8.62 11.24
C ILE A 134 1.90 10.11 11.48
N LYS A 135 0.89 10.80 12.01
CA LYS A 135 0.96 12.22 12.35
C LYS A 135 2.07 12.50 13.37
N GLU A 136 2.13 11.72 14.45
CA GLU A 136 3.17 11.83 15.47
C GLU A 136 4.58 11.71 14.86
N ARG A 137 4.79 10.79 13.90
CA ARG A 137 6.08 10.63 13.21
C ARG A 137 6.38 11.81 12.28
N LYS A 138 5.37 12.28 11.54
CA LYS A 138 5.51 13.46 10.67
C LYS A 138 5.87 14.71 11.48
N ASP A 139 5.24 14.91 12.64
CA ASP A 139 5.53 16.03 13.54
C ASP A 139 6.97 15.98 14.11
N ARG A 140 7.58 14.78 14.14
CA ARG A 140 9.00 14.57 14.49
C ARG A 140 9.96 14.68 13.29
N GLY A 141 9.47 15.04 12.11
CA GLY A 141 10.27 15.17 10.89
C GLY A 141 10.51 13.86 10.12
N VAL A 142 9.83 12.78 10.48
CA VAL A 142 9.83 11.53 9.70
C VAL A 142 8.74 11.63 8.65
N THR A 143 9.10 11.42 7.39
CA THR A 143 8.15 11.47 6.26
C THR A 143 7.91 10.04 5.74
N PRO A 144 6.98 9.28 6.34
CA PRO A 144 6.70 7.92 5.91
C PRO A 144 5.87 7.93 4.62
N THR A 145 6.09 6.92 3.77
CA THR A 145 5.14 6.53 2.73
C THR A 145 4.35 5.33 3.23
N VAL A 146 3.03 5.40 3.11
CA VAL A 146 2.10 4.39 3.64
C VAL A 146 1.24 3.82 2.52
N SER A 147 1.33 2.51 2.32
CA SER A 147 0.42 1.73 1.47
C SER A 147 -0.71 1.18 2.33
N LEU A 148 -1.95 1.52 2.01
CA LEU A 148 -3.14 0.96 2.65
C LEU A 148 -3.78 -0.07 1.72
N ASP A 149 -3.79 -1.34 2.11
CA ASP A 149 -4.55 -2.36 1.41
C ASP A 149 -5.94 -2.53 2.05
N MET A 150 -6.98 -2.11 1.32
CA MET A 150 -8.37 -2.18 1.78
C MET A 150 -8.94 -3.56 1.53
N LYS A 151 -9.04 -4.36 2.59
CA LYS A 151 -9.51 -5.76 2.58
C LYS A 151 -11.02 -5.90 2.80
N ASP A 152 -11.77 -4.80 2.87
CA ASP A 152 -13.18 -4.88 3.18
C ASP A 152 -14.01 -5.43 2.01
N GLU A 153 -14.67 -6.54 2.28
CA GLU A 153 -15.58 -7.27 1.39
C GLU A 153 -17.05 -7.10 1.82
N SER A 154 -17.28 -6.30 2.85
CA SER A 154 -18.62 -6.12 3.40
C SER A 154 -19.50 -5.29 2.47
N LYS A 155 -20.81 -5.34 2.72
CA LYS A 155 -21.79 -4.45 2.06
C LYS A 155 -21.52 -2.95 2.32
N ASN A 156 -20.65 -2.63 3.27
CA ASN A 156 -20.27 -1.27 3.64
C ASN A 156 -18.94 -0.82 3.00
N ALA A 157 -18.32 -1.64 2.16
CA ALA A 157 -17.01 -1.40 1.56
C ALA A 157 -16.90 -0.03 0.89
N GLU A 158 -17.93 0.39 0.13
CA GLU A 158 -17.95 1.70 -0.53
C GLU A 158 -17.95 2.86 0.50
N ALA A 159 -18.77 2.73 1.54
CA ALA A 159 -18.84 3.74 2.60
C ALA A 159 -17.54 3.80 3.41
N PHE A 160 -16.89 2.65 3.63
CA PHE A 160 -15.59 2.57 4.28
C PHE A 160 -14.50 3.23 3.41
N ALA A 161 -14.45 2.91 2.13
CA ALA A 161 -13.50 3.51 1.20
C ALA A 161 -13.63 5.03 1.11
N GLY A 162 -14.87 5.55 1.04
CA GLY A 162 -15.12 6.99 1.09
C GLY A 162 -14.66 7.63 2.40
N TRP A 163 -14.86 6.94 3.54
CA TRP A 163 -14.40 7.40 4.84
C TRP A 163 -12.87 7.43 4.92
N ILE A 164 -12.14 6.42 4.40
CA ILE A 164 -10.67 6.42 4.31
C ILE A 164 -10.19 7.62 3.49
N GLY A 165 -10.79 7.89 2.31
CA GLY A 165 -10.44 9.07 1.51
C GLY A 165 -10.61 10.38 2.29
N ALA A 166 -11.74 10.53 3.02
CA ALA A 166 -11.97 11.70 3.87
C ALA A 166 -10.93 11.82 5.00
N MET A 167 -10.53 10.71 5.62
CA MET A 167 -9.50 10.67 6.66
C MET A 167 -8.14 11.09 6.11
N ILE A 168 -7.70 10.55 4.96
CA ILE A 168 -6.43 10.94 4.32
C ILE A 168 -6.40 12.46 4.10
N LYS A 169 -7.51 13.01 3.59
CA LYS A 169 -7.64 14.45 3.35
C LYS A 169 -7.64 15.27 4.64
N GLN A 170 -8.39 14.83 5.64
CA GLN A 170 -8.48 15.51 6.95
C GLN A 170 -7.13 15.62 7.65
N TYR A 171 -6.29 14.57 7.57
CA TYR A 171 -4.95 14.55 8.17
C TYR A 171 -3.87 15.20 7.29
N GLY A 172 -4.20 15.59 6.05
CA GLY A 172 -3.23 16.17 5.12
C GLY A 172 -2.17 15.18 4.67
N PHE A 173 -2.58 13.93 4.38
CA PHE A 173 -1.68 12.83 4.03
C PHE A 173 -1.72 12.42 2.56
N GLN A 174 -2.30 13.25 1.68
CA GLN A 174 -2.47 12.94 0.26
C GLN A 174 -1.16 12.61 -0.45
N ASP A 175 -0.05 13.23 0.00
CA ASP A 175 1.30 13.03 -0.54
C ASP A 175 2.08 11.91 0.16
N HIS A 176 1.50 11.25 1.16
CA HIS A 176 2.17 10.26 2.01
C HIS A 176 1.47 8.91 2.05
N VAL A 177 0.16 8.89 1.74
CA VAL A 177 -0.68 7.71 1.80
C VAL A 177 -1.25 7.42 0.42
N PHE A 178 -1.08 6.20 -0.04
CA PHE A 178 -1.79 5.68 -1.20
C PHE A 178 -2.58 4.43 -0.79
N ALA A 179 -3.68 4.17 -1.47
CA ALA A 179 -4.56 3.07 -1.11
C ALA A 179 -4.81 2.14 -2.29
N SER A 180 -4.76 0.85 -2.02
CA SER A 180 -5.03 -0.21 -2.98
C SER A 180 -6.14 -1.13 -2.50
N SER A 181 -6.71 -1.89 -3.42
CA SER A 181 -7.65 -2.96 -3.10
C SER A 181 -7.68 -4.00 -4.22
N PHE A 182 -7.99 -5.25 -3.86
CA PHE A 182 -8.39 -6.27 -4.82
C PHE A 182 -9.81 -6.01 -5.37
N PHE A 183 -10.61 -5.20 -4.67
CA PHE A 183 -12.01 -4.91 -5.01
C PHE A 183 -12.13 -3.53 -5.65
N LEU A 184 -12.55 -3.51 -6.91
CA LEU A 184 -12.72 -2.26 -7.67
C LEU A 184 -13.70 -1.28 -7.02
N ASN A 185 -14.71 -1.79 -6.32
CA ASN A 185 -15.72 -0.97 -5.62
C ASN A 185 -15.14 -0.11 -4.49
N ASN A 186 -13.95 -0.46 -3.98
CA ASN A 186 -13.28 0.33 -2.94
C ASN A 186 -12.53 1.55 -3.50
N VAL A 187 -12.17 1.53 -4.77
CA VAL A 187 -11.30 2.56 -5.37
C VAL A 187 -12.08 3.83 -5.71
N ALA A 188 -13.22 3.71 -6.37
CA ALA A 188 -14.00 4.86 -6.85
C ALA A 188 -14.54 5.75 -5.72
N PRO A 189 -15.12 5.21 -4.61
CA PRO A 189 -15.57 6.03 -3.49
C PRO A 189 -14.44 6.75 -2.77
N LEU A 190 -13.26 6.12 -2.63
CA LEU A 190 -12.09 6.76 -2.05
C LEU A 190 -11.65 7.93 -2.94
N LYS A 191 -11.54 7.71 -4.26
CA LYS A 191 -11.16 8.76 -5.22
C LYS A 191 -12.16 9.91 -5.25
N ALA A 192 -13.45 9.63 -5.08
CA ALA A 192 -14.48 10.66 -4.99
C ALA A 192 -14.34 11.53 -3.72
N ALA A 193 -14.00 10.93 -2.59
CA ALA A 193 -13.79 11.64 -1.32
C ALA A 193 -12.46 12.42 -1.28
N CYS A 194 -11.43 11.92 -1.97
CA CYS A 194 -10.09 12.50 -2.06
C CYS A 194 -9.58 12.42 -3.51
N PRO A 195 -9.95 13.36 -4.40
CA PRO A 195 -9.55 13.32 -5.81
C PRO A 195 -8.03 13.36 -6.04
N GLU A 196 -7.29 13.99 -5.15
CA GLU A 196 -5.84 14.08 -5.15
C GLU A 196 -5.14 12.81 -4.64
N CYS A 197 -5.81 11.97 -3.85
CA CYS A 197 -5.26 10.72 -3.33
C CYS A 197 -4.89 9.75 -4.45
N LEU A 198 -3.79 9.04 -4.29
CA LEU A 198 -3.41 7.96 -5.17
C LEU A 198 -4.17 6.69 -4.81
N VAL A 199 -4.84 6.10 -5.79
CA VAL A 199 -5.60 4.85 -5.64
C VAL A 199 -5.17 3.83 -6.67
N GLY A 200 -5.09 2.57 -6.28
CA GLY A 200 -4.59 1.51 -7.14
C GLY A 200 -5.29 0.18 -6.98
N GLY A 201 -4.92 -0.74 -7.86
CA GLY A 201 -5.39 -2.11 -7.85
C GLY A 201 -4.25 -3.09 -7.65
N LEU A 202 -4.57 -4.27 -7.14
CA LEU A 202 -3.65 -5.37 -7.01
C LEU A 202 -3.88 -6.41 -8.11
N VAL A 203 -2.80 -6.88 -8.72
CA VAL A 203 -2.81 -7.94 -9.74
C VAL A 203 -2.10 -9.16 -9.19
N PHE A 204 -2.78 -10.29 -9.21
CA PHE A 204 -2.26 -11.55 -8.67
C PHE A 204 -2.54 -12.72 -9.63
N ASN A 205 -1.79 -13.81 -9.45
CA ASN A 205 -1.83 -14.98 -10.30
C ASN A 205 -3.19 -15.70 -10.22
N ASP A 206 -3.72 -16.16 -11.34
CA ASP A 206 -4.97 -16.92 -11.44
C ASP A 206 -5.11 -18.05 -10.42
N HIS A 207 -4.02 -18.78 -10.17
CA HIS A 207 -4.01 -19.86 -9.21
C HIS A 207 -4.35 -19.41 -7.79
N TYR A 208 -3.86 -18.24 -7.39
CA TYR A 208 -4.14 -17.65 -6.10
C TYR A 208 -5.49 -16.92 -6.09
N ALA A 209 -5.88 -16.32 -7.20
CA ALA A 209 -7.22 -15.78 -7.39
C ALA A 209 -8.28 -16.85 -7.17
N LEU A 210 -8.07 -18.05 -7.71
CA LEU A 210 -8.96 -19.18 -7.53
C LEU A 210 -9.02 -19.63 -6.06
N LYS A 211 -7.87 -19.75 -5.38
CA LYS A 211 -7.82 -20.08 -3.95
C LYS A 211 -8.46 -19.00 -3.08
N PHE A 212 -8.22 -17.73 -3.39
CA PHE A 212 -8.82 -16.62 -2.68
C PHE A 212 -10.34 -16.63 -2.83
N LEU A 213 -10.85 -16.81 -4.04
CA LEU A 213 -12.28 -16.91 -4.29
C LEU A 213 -12.90 -18.15 -3.62
N ASP A 214 -12.24 -19.29 -3.64
CA ASP A 214 -12.71 -20.49 -2.94
C ASP A 214 -12.72 -20.30 -1.41
N TYR A 215 -11.77 -19.57 -0.85
CA TYR A 215 -11.71 -19.27 0.58
C TYR A 215 -12.81 -18.29 1.02
N HIS A 216 -13.02 -17.22 0.26
CA HIS A 216 -13.95 -16.14 0.62
C HIS A 216 -15.38 -16.37 0.09
N TYR A 217 -15.53 -17.16 -0.97
CA TYR A 217 -16.80 -17.37 -1.68
C TYR A 217 -17.10 -18.86 -1.89
N SER A 218 -16.76 -19.69 -0.91
CA SER A 218 -16.99 -21.15 -0.98
C SER A 218 -18.45 -21.55 -1.21
N SER A 219 -19.39 -20.63 -1.01
CA SER A 219 -20.82 -20.80 -1.31
C SER A 219 -21.25 -20.35 -2.72
N LEU A 220 -20.34 -19.70 -3.47
CA LEU A 220 -20.61 -19.26 -4.82
C LEU A 220 -20.05 -20.27 -5.82
N ASP A 221 -20.92 -20.92 -6.59
CA ASP A 221 -20.54 -21.78 -7.72
C ASP A 221 -19.97 -20.92 -8.87
N ILE A 222 -18.82 -20.29 -8.60
CA ILE A 222 -18.11 -19.47 -9.58
C ILE A 222 -17.34 -20.41 -10.48
N THR A 223 -17.89 -20.64 -11.68
CA THR A 223 -17.21 -21.42 -12.72
C THR A 223 -15.86 -20.80 -13.10
N THR A 224 -14.92 -21.62 -13.56
CA THR A 224 -13.60 -21.17 -14.05
C THR A 224 -13.70 -20.01 -15.05
N PHE A 225 -14.76 -19.99 -15.84
CA PHE A 225 -15.07 -18.91 -16.79
C PHE A 225 -15.43 -17.58 -16.09
N GLY A 226 -16.19 -17.60 -15.00
CA GLY A 226 -16.50 -16.39 -14.23
C GLY A 226 -15.27 -15.81 -13.54
N LYS A 227 -14.38 -16.67 -13.04
CA LYS A 227 -13.11 -16.28 -12.43
C LYS A 227 -12.16 -15.61 -13.43
N LEU A 228 -12.04 -16.17 -14.63
CA LEU A 228 -11.27 -15.59 -15.74
C LEU A 228 -11.90 -14.28 -16.24
N THR A 229 -13.22 -14.17 -16.26
CA THR A 229 -13.93 -12.96 -16.68
C THR A 229 -13.74 -11.81 -15.69
N PHE A 230 -13.65 -12.08 -14.40
CA PHE A 230 -13.33 -11.08 -13.38
C PHE A 230 -11.93 -10.50 -13.60
N PHE A 231 -10.92 -11.34 -13.82
CA PHE A 231 -9.56 -10.94 -14.11
C PHE A 231 -9.43 -10.20 -15.45
N LEU A 232 -10.04 -10.74 -16.52
CA LEU A 232 -10.07 -10.10 -17.85
C LEU A 232 -10.91 -8.82 -17.86
N GLY A 233 -11.96 -8.73 -17.06
CA GLY A 233 -12.75 -7.50 -16.87
C GLY A 233 -11.91 -6.38 -16.24
N PHE A 234 -10.99 -6.72 -15.34
CA PHE A 234 -10.05 -5.78 -14.78
C PHE A 234 -9.03 -5.31 -15.83
N LEU A 235 -8.50 -6.23 -16.65
CA LEU A 235 -7.51 -5.91 -17.68
C LEU A 235 -8.12 -5.26 -18.93
N GLY A 236 -9.39 -5.59 -19.26
CA GLY A 236 -10.04 -5.22 -20.52
C GLY A 236 -10.83 -3.91 -20.52
N LYS A 237 -10.98 -3.23 -19.36
CA LYS A 237 -11.67 -1.93 -19.34
C LYS A 237 -10.82 -0.87 -20.05
N GLU A 238 -11.43 -0.15 -20.99
CA GLU A 238 -10.77 0.96 -21.71
C GLU A 238 -10.34 2.06 -20.74
N GLU A 239 -11.16 2.34 -19.71
CA GLU A 239 -10.81 3.25 -18.62
C GLU A 239 -10.33 2.45 -17.42
N PHE A 240 -9.05 2.55 -17.13
CA PHE A 240 -8.46 2.01 -15.91
C PHE A 240 -8.50 3.11 -14.83
N PRO A 241 -9.40 3.00 -13.84
CA PRO A 241 -9.65 4.10 -12.90
C PRO A 241 -8.55 4.27 -11.85
N HIS A 242 -7.42 3.58 -11.99
CA HIS A 242 -6.36 3.54 -11.00
C HIS A 242 -5.19 4.43 -11.37
N ASP A 243 -4.63 5.09 -10.37
CA ASP A 243 -3.40 5.89 -10.50
C ASP A 243 -2.16 4.98 -10.57
N PHE A 244 -2.23 3.77 -9.98
CA PHE A 244 -1.11 2.82 -9.90
C PHE A 244 -1.60 1.37 -9.89
N VAL A 245 -0.65 0.45 -10.02
CA VAL A 245 -0.89 -0.99 -9.88
C VAL A 245 0.21 -1.63 -9.04
N LEU A 246 -0.18 -2.57 -8.18
CA LEU A 246 0.74 -3.48 -7.48
C LEU A 246 0.61 -4.87 -8.08
N ILE A 247 1.71 -5.47 -8.49
CA ILE A 247 1.76 -6.76 -9.17
C ILE A 247 2.38 -7.79 -8.22
N GLN A 248 1.79 -8.96 -8.12
CA GLN A 248 2.41 -10.07 -7.38
C GLN A 248 3.79 -10.40 -7.96
N ASP A 249 4.75 -10.66 -7.10
CA ASP A 249 6.15 -10.90 -7.47
C ASP A 249 6.35 -12.05 -8.46
N ASP A 250 5.58 -13.13 -8.37
CA ASP A 250 5.64 -14.25 -9.32
C ASP A 250 5.31 -13.79 -10.75
N ILE A 251 4.20 -13.04 -10.91
CA ILE A 251 3.80 -12.49 -12.21
C ILE A 251 4.86 -11.54 -12.74
N PHE A 252 5.36 -10.67 -11.87
CA PHE A 252 6.38 -9.70 -12.26
C PHE A 252 7.66 -10.38 -12.75
N PHE A 253 8.16 -11.42 -12.06
CA PHE A 253 9.37 -12.12 -12.47
C PHE A 253 9.21 -12.94 -13.74
N GLU A 254 8.01 -13.48 -13.99
CA GLU A 254 7.70 -14.17 -15.24
C GLU A 254 7.51 -13.20 -16.42
N GLN A 255 6.98 -12.00 -16.17
CA GLN A 255 6.62 -11.01 -17.19
C GLN A 255 7.06 -9.59 -16.78
N PRO A 256 8.36 -9.30 -16.67
CA PRO A 256 8.85 -8.00 -16.20
C PRO A 256 8.51 -6.82 -17.13
N ASP A 257 8.12 -7.09 -18.37
CA ASP A 257 7.70 -6.07 -19.35
C ASP A 257 6.28 -5.54 -19.07
N LEU A 258 5.53 -6.14 -18.13
CA LEU A 258 4.26 -5.60 -17.66
C LEU A 258 4.43 -4.20 -17.06
N VAL A 259 5.60 -3.86 -16.51
CA VAL A 259 5.88 -2.50 -16.01
C VAL A 259 5.72 -1.48 -17.14
N ASP A 260 6.33 -1.76 -18.29
CA ASP A 260 6.27 -0.89 -19.47
C ASP A 260 4.84 -0.83 -20.03
N TYR A 261 4.12 -1.95 -20.05
CA TYR A 261 2.71 -1.98 -20.44
C TYR A 261 1.86 -1.07 -19.56
N TRP A 262 1.96 -1.19 -18.23
CA TRP A 262 1.17 -0.39 -17.31
C TRP A 262 1.52 1.09 -17.41
N LYS A 263 2.80 1.46 -17.42
CA LYS A 263 3.24 2.85 -17.52
C LYS A 263 2.93 3.48 -18.88
N ASN A 264 3.24 2.77 -19.97
CA ASN A 264 3.18 3.35 -21.31
C ASN A 264 1.82 3.22 -21.98
N THR A 265 1.11 2.11 -21.77
CA THR A 265 -0.19 1.85 -22.38
C THR A 265 -1.35 2.26 -21.49
N ARG A 266 -1.31 1.85 -20.20
CA ARG A 266 -2.39 2.14 -19.24
C ARG A 266 -2.23 3.49 -18.52
N LYS A 267 -1.06 4.15 -18.67
CA LYS A 267 -0.76 5.49 -18.15
C LYS A 267 -0.85 5.60 -16.63
N VAL A 268 -0.58 4.52 -15.91
CA VAL A 268 -0.49 4.58 -14.44
C VAL A 268 0.71 5.42 -14.02
N LYS A 269 0.61 6.09 -12.88
CA LYS A 269 1.66 6.97 -12.34
C LYS A 269 2.85 6.19 -11.82
N PHE A 270 2.60 5.00 -11.23
CA PHE A 270 3.66 4.09 -10.80
C PHE A 270 3.22 2.64 -10.82
N VAL A 271 4.19 1.73 -10.81
CA VAL A 271 4.01 0.28 -10.71
C VAL A 271 4.80 -0.22 -9.51
N GLY A 272 4.14 -0.99 -8.64
CA GLY A 272 4.79 -1.65 -7.52
C GLY A 272 4.70 -3.17 -7.62
N VAL A 273 5.43 -3.84 -6.72
CA VAL A 273 5.42 -5.28 -6.54
C VAL A 273 5.14 -5.60 -5.08
N PHE A 274 4.25 -6.54 -4.83
CA PHE A 274 4.04 -7.10 -3.49
C PHE A 274 4.52 -8.55 -3.43
N VAL A 275 5.09 -8.93 -2.28
CA VAL A 275 5.59 -10.28 -2.04
C VAL A 275 4.47 -11.13 -1.47
N TYR A 276 4.20 -12.26 -2.11
CA TYR A 276 3.19 -13.20 -1.61
C TYR A 276 3.78 -14.26 -0.67
N ASP A 277 4.96 -14.80 -1.01
CA ASP A 277 5.62 -15.81 -0.18
C ASP A 277 6.61 -15.17 0.81
N LYS A 278 6.19 -15.07 2.07
CA LYS A 278 6.99 -14.50 3.18
C LYS A 278 8.36 -15.16 3.37
N LYS A 279 8.56 -16.38 2.89
CA LYS A 279 9.82 -17.13 3.01
C LYS A 279 10.72 -17.00 1.79
N ARG A 280 10.23 -16.38 0.72
CA ARG A 280 11.00 -16.20 -0.51
C ARG A 280 12.22 -15.32 -0.25
N SER A 281 13.37 -15.74 -0.78
CA SER A 281 14.55 -14.90 -0.92
C SER A 281 14.79 -14.63 -2.40
N TYR A 282 15.24 -13.43 -2.71
CA TYR A 282 15.53 -13.03 -4.09
C TYR A 282 17.02 -13.18 -4.39
N ASP A 283 17.33 -13.71 -5.57
CA ASP A 283 18.68 -13.70 -6.11
C ASP A 283 19.05 -12.30 -6.67
N ILE A 284 20.29 -12.16 -7.12
CA ILE A 284 20.80 -10.88 -7.66
C ILE A 284 20.07 -10.48 -8.94
N ALA A 285 19.68 -11.45 -9.78
CA ALA A 285 18.96 -11.16 -11.02
C ALA A 285 17.55 -10.63 -10.72
N GLN A 286 16.84 -11.24 -9.78
CA GLN A 286 15.53 -10.79 -9.32
C GLN A 286 15.60 -9.39 -8.68
N TRP A 287 16.59 -9.11 -7.84
CA TRP A 287 16.82 -7.77 -7.31
C TRP A 287 17.10 -6.73 -8.39
N ASN A 288 17.81 -7.10 -9.45
CA ASN A 288 18.04 -6.20 -10.58
C ASN A 288 16.74 -5.93 -11.37
N LEU A 289 15.85 -6.91 -11.48
CA LEU A 289 14.54 -6.69 -12.09
C LEU A 289 13.67 -5.76 -11.24
N LEU A 290 13.67 -5.92 -9.91
CA LEU A 290 12.92 -5.07 -8.99
C LEU A 290 13.31 -3.59 -9.07
N LYS A 291 14.47 -3.24 -9.61
CA LYS A 291 14.84 -1.84 -9.88
C LYS A 291 13.99 -1.17 -10.97
N LYS A 292 13.24 -1.93 -11.76
CA LYS A 292 12.33 -1.39 -12.78
C LYS A 292 11.02 -0.85 -12.20
N VAL A 293 10.64 -1.27 -11.00
CA VAL A 293 9.41 -0.84 -10.33
C VAL A 293 9.66 0.35 -9.41
N ASP A 294 8.58 1.03 -9.04
CA ASP A 294 8.64 2.24 -8.23
C ASP A 294 8.42 1.95 -6.74
N TRP A 295 7.73 0.85 -6.40
CA TRP A 295 7.40 0.45 -5.03
C TRP A 295 7.55 -1.06 -4.84
N ILE A 296 7.98 -1.50 -3.65
CA ILE A 296 8.11 -2.91 -3.31
C ILE A 296 7.60 -3.12 -1.88
N GLU A 297 6.69 -4.04 -1.68
CA GLU A 297 6.22 -4.46 -0.36
C GLU A 297 7.00 -5.69 0.08
N LEU A 298 7.73 -5.59 1.17
CA LEU A 298 8.70 -6.59 1.62
C LEU A 298 8.41 -7.05 3.05
N ASP A 299 8.38 -8.36 3.25
CA ASP A 299 8.45 -8.94 4.59
C ASP A 299 9.84 -8.73 5.22
N PRO A 300 9.99 -8.86 6.55
CA PRO A 300 11.24 -8.57 7.24
C PRO A 300 12.50 -9.24 6.66
N PRO A 301 12.50 -10.53 6.23
CA PRO A 301 13.68 -11.14 5.62
C PRO A 301 14.11 -10.48 4.31
N GLN A 302 13.15 -10.16 3.43
CA GLN A 302 13.43 -9.48 2.16
C GLN A 302 13.85 -8.03 2.39
N MET A 303 13.25 -7.34 3.38
CA MET A 303 13.64 -5.98 3.75
C MET A 303 15.10 -5.92 4.22
N GLU A 304 15.56 -6.91 4.97
CA GLU A 304 16.96 -7.02 5.39
C GLU A 304 17.90 -7.23 4.18
N GLN A 305 17.50 -8.05 3.20
CA GLN A 305 18.23 -8.21 1.94
C GLN A 305 18.28 -6.90 1.15
N TYR A 306 17.15 -6.21 1.02
CA TYR A 306 17.05 -4.92 0.33
C TYR A 306 18.00 -3.90 0.91
N ARG A 307 18.06 -3.76 2.24
CA ARG A 307 18.97 -2.84 2.93
C ARG A 307 20.44 -3.14 2.66
N LYS A 308 20.82 -4.43 2.69
CA LYS A 308 22.19 -4.86 2.38
C LYS A 308 22.62 -4.52 0.97
N ILE A 309 21.71 -4.65 0.00
CA ILE A 309 21.97 -4.33 -1.40
C ILE A 309 22.05 -2.82 -1.60
N LYS A 310 21.10 -2.06 -1.04
CA LYS A 310 21.07 -0.59 -1.14
C LYS A 310 22.32 0.06 -0.54
N ASN A 311 22.83 -0.45 0.56
CA ASN A 311 24.02 0.09 1.23
C ASN A 311 25.34 -0.25 0.51
N ARG A 312 25.32 -1.12 -0.50
CA ARG A 312 26.50 -1.48 -1.31
C ARG A 312 26.60 -0.68 -2.61
N GLN A 313 25.60 0.12 -2.94
CA GLN A 313 25.54 1.01 -4.10
C GLN A 313 25.88 2.45 -3.70
#